data_068ca9c9bce9fcd956b94fcd76e8c865
#
_entry.id   068ca9c9bce9fcd956b94fcd76e8c865
#
_cell.length_a   1.000
_cell.length_b   1.000
_cell.length_c   1.000
_cell.angle_alpha   90.00
_cell.angle_beta   90.00
_cell.angle_gamma   90.00
#
_symmetry.space_group_name_H-M   'P 1'
#
loop_
_entity.id
_entity.type
_entity.pdbx_description
1 polymer ?
#
loop_
_entity_poly.entity_id
_entity_poly.type
_entity_poly.pdbx_seq_one_letter_code
_entity_poly.pdbx_strand_id
1 'polypeptide(L)'
;SKAGYDVNRLNNGKKLVLITGHRRENFGDGFINMCTAIKDLTVKYPDLDFVYPMHLNPNVRKPIHEVFGENLSGLKNMFFIEPLEYLSFVYLMEKSSIVLTDSGGIQEEAPGLGKPVLVMRDTTERPEALDAGTVKLVGTDYNKIVNEVSSLIDDKAAYEKMSKAVNPYGDGLACGRIVNALLYRI
;
A
#
# COMPACT_ATOMS: atom_id res chain seq x y z
N SER A 1 -18.16 5.88 -18.55
CA SER A 1 -17.17 6.40 -17.62
C SER A 1 -16.43 5.23 -17.02
N LYS A 2 -15.12 5.11 -17.26
CA LYS A 2 -14.27 4.16 -16.52
C LYS A 2 -14.32 4.60 -15.07
N ALA A 3 -14.83 3.76 -14.19
CA ALA A 3 -14.94 4.05 -12.78
C ALA A 3 -13.51 4.19 -12.19
N GLY A 4 -13.05 5.43 -12.10
CA GLY A 4 -11.84 5.79 -11.38
C GLY A 4 -12.19 6.22 -9.95
N TYR A 5 -11.15 6.42 -9.14
CA TYR A 5 -11.31 7.03 -7.82
C TYR A 5 -11.29 8.56 -7.94
N ASP A 6 -12.31 9.21 -7.37
CA ASP A 6 -12.35 10.67 -7.31
C ASP A 6 -11.56 11.16 -6.09
N VAL A 7 -10.35 11.67 -6.33
CA VAL A 7 -9.46 12.19 -5.28
C VAL A 7 -10.03 13.41 -4.53
N ASN A 8 -11.05 14.11 -5.10
CA ASN A 8 -11.71 15.20 -4.40
C ASN A 8 -12.44 14.75 -3.13
N ARG A 9 -12.73 13.46 -3.01
CA ARG A 9 -13.26 12.87 -1.77
C ARG A 9 -12.35 13.10 -0.57
N LEU A 10 -11.04 13.25 -0.79
CA LEU A 10 -10.04 13.49 0.26
C LEU A 10 -10.02 14.95 0.74
N ASN A 11 -10.60 15.89 -0.04
CA ASN A 11 -10.67 17.30 0.34
C ASN A 11 -11.53 17.55 1.59
N ASN A 12 -12.37 16.59 1.96
CA ASN A 12 -13.23 16.63 3.15
C ASN A 12 -12.59 15.97 4.39
N GLY A 13 -11.26 15.79 4.38
CA GLY A 13 -10.52 15.18 5.50
C GLY A 13 -10.59 13.65 5.57
N LYS A 14 -11.17 12.98 4.57
CA LYS A 14 -11.14 11.53 4.47
C LYS A 14 -9.70 11.04 4.30
N LYS A 15 -9.40 9.94 4.96
CA LYS A 15 -8.11 9.24 4.81
C LYS A 15 -8.25 8.15 3.76
N LEU A 16 -7.14 7.81 3.10
CA LEU A 16 -7.06 6.79 2.06
C LEU A 16 -6.09 5.70 2.46
N VAL A 17 -6.52 4.44 2.34
CA VAL A 17 -5.65 3.26 2.33
C VAL A 17 -5.46 2.82 0.89
N LEU A 18 -4.23 2.92 0.39
CA LEU A 18 -3.86 2.43 -0.94
C LEU A 18 -3.45 0.96 -0.84
N ILE A 19 -4.04 0.11 -1.68
CA ILE A 19 -3.80 -1.33 -1.68
C ILE A 19 -3.21 -1.75 -3.02
N THR A 20 -2.15 -2.56 -2.98
CA THR A 20 -1.63 -3.25 -4.17
C THR A 20 -1.25 -4.67 -3.82
N GLY A 21 -1.73 -5.64 -4.60
CA GLY A 21 -1.42 -7.05 -4.38
C GLY A 21 -1.54 -7.83 -5.69
N HIS A 22 -0.46 -8.51 -6.08
CA HIS A 22 -0.41 -9.29 -7.32
C HIS A 22 0.68 -10.36 -7.32
N ARG A 23 1.41 -10.53 -6.22
CA ARG A 23 2.52 -11.49 -6.14
C ARG A 23 2.02 -12.93 -6.21
N ARG A 24 2.67 -13.73 -7.04
CA ARG A 24 2.30 -15.13 -7.28
C ARG A 24 2.42 -16.01 -6.03
N GLU A 25 3.35 -15.67 -5.14
CA GLU A 25 3.58 -16.37 -3.87
C GLU A 25 2.37 -16.30 -2.92
N ASN A 26 1.51 -15.30 -3.08
CA ASN A 26 0.33 -15.09 -2.26
C ASN A 26 -0.94 -15.77 -2.82
N PHE A 27 -0.90 -16.30 -4.06
CA PHE A 27 -2.10 -16.86 -4.69
C PHE A 27 -2.66 -18.06 -3.93
N GLY A 28 -3.97 -18.26 -4.03
CA GLY A 28 -4.72 -19.26 -3.27
C GLY A 28 -5.23 -18.69 -1.95
N ASP A 29 -5.18 -19.49 -0.88
CA ASP A 29 -5.75 -19.15 0.43
C ASP A 29 -5.17 -17.85 1.01
N GLY A 30 -3.88 -17.60 0.80
CA GLY A 30 -3.24 -16.37 1.25
C GLY A 30 -3.89 -15.12 0.64
N PHE A 31 -4.19 -15.15 -0.65
CA PHE A 31 -4.83 -14.02 -1.32
C PHE A 31 -6.28 -13.83 -0.87
N ILE A 32 -7.01 -14.92 -0.63
CA ILE A 32 -8.37 -14.89 -0.06
C ILE A 32 -8.35 -14.30 1.35
N ASN A 33 -7.40 -14.68 2.19
CA ASN A 33 -7.23 -14.13 3.53
C ASN A 33 -6.97 -12.62 3.49
N MET A 34 -6.09 -12.16 2.58
CA MET A 34 -5.82 -10.74 2.35
C MET A 34 -7.10 -9.99 1.95
N CYS A 35 -7.84 -10.50 0.96
CA CYS A 35 -9.10 -9.91 0.50
C CYS A 35 -10.15 -9.84 1.62
N THR A 36 -10.26 -10.90 2.43
CA THR A 36 -11.20 -10.95 3.56
C THR A 36 -10.83 -9.93 4.63
N ALA A 37 -9.55 -9.81 4.99
CA ALA A 37 -9.06 -8.80 5.92
C ALA A 37 -9.36 -7.37 5.43
N ILE A 38 -9.11 -7.10 4.14
CA ILE A 38 -9.41 -5.80 3.52
C ILE A 38 -10.92 -5.51 3.58
N LYS A 39 -11.76 -6.50 3.26
CA LYS A 39 -13.22 -6.34 3.32
C LYS A 39 -13.70 -5.96 4.72
N ASP A 40 -13.21 -6.67 5.74
CA ASP A 40 -13.61 -6.40 7.12
C ASP A 40 -13.08 -5.04 7.63
N LEU A 41 -11.90 -4.62 7.18
CA LEU A 41 -11.39 -3.26 7.42
C LEU A 41 -12.28 -2.19 6.80
N THR A 42 -12.81 -2.40 5.59
CA THR A 42 -13.73 -1.42 4.97
C THR A 42 -15.03 -1.29 5.75
N VAL A 43 -15.52 -2.38 6.33
CA VAL A 43 -16.71 -2.38 7.20
C VAL A 43 -16.40 -1.71 8.55
N LYS A 44 -15.25 -2.01 9.13
CA LYS A 44 -14.80 -1.45 10.41
C LYS A 44 -14.57 0.06 10.35
N TYR A 45 -14.09 0.57 9.21
CA TYR A 45 -13.71 1.99 9.02
C TYR A 45 -14.48 2.62 7.86
N PRO A 46 -15.79 2.87 8.00
CA PRO A 46 -16.65 3.37 6.92
C PRO A 46 -16.28 4.79 6.46
N ASP A 47 -15.58 5.56 7.30
CA ASP A 47 -15.13 6.91 6.99
C ASP A 47 -13.79 6.98 6.23
N LEU A 48 -13.09 5.85 6.09
CA LEU A 48 -11.88 5.75 5.28
C LEU A 48 -12.24 5.23 3.89
N ASP A 49 -11.54 5.74 2.88
CA ASP A 49 -11.60 5.15 1.53
C ASP A 49 -10.48 4.14 1.34
N PHE A 50 -10.78 3.02 0.72
CA PHE A 50 -9.83 1.96 0.34
C PHE A 50 -9.79 1.89 -1.17
N VAL A 51 -8.62 2.07 -1.75
CA VAL A 51 -8.45 2.07 -3.22
C VAL A 51 -7.48 0.98 -3.63
N TYR A 52 -7.93 0.13 -4.53
CA TYR A 52 -7.18 -1.01 -5.02
C TYR A 52 -7.11 -1.00 -6.56
N PRO A 53 -6.02 -0.47 -7.15
CA PRO A 53 -5.72 -0.67 -8.56
C PRO A 53 -5.50 -2.17 -8.83
N MET A 54 -6.46 -2.82 -9.51
CA MET A 54 -6.46 -4.27 -9.71
C MET A 54 -5.56 -4.66 -10.88
N HIS A 55 -4.57 -5.48 -10.61
CA HIS A 55 -3.79 -6.10 -11.67
C HIS A 55 -4.67 -6.95 -12.60
N LEU A 56 -4.35 -6.97 -13.91
CA LEU A 56 -5.16 -7.66 -14.93
C LEU A 56 -5.15 -9.19 -14.82
N ASN A 57 -4.22 -9.76 -14.05
CA ASN A 57 -4.10 -11.21 -13.89
C ASN A 57 -5.38 -11.82 -13.29
N PRO A 58 -5.96 -12.86 -13.92
CA PRO A 58 -7.14 -13.55 -13.39
C PRO A 58 -6.95 -14.12 -11.97
N ASN A 59 -5.73 -14.50 -11.59
CA ASN A 59 -5.42 -14.98 -10.24
C ASN A 59 -5.48 -13.88 -9.18
N VAL A 60 -5.57 -12.60 -9.58
CA VAL A 60 -5.86 -11.47 -8.72
C VAL A 60 -7.35 -11.15 -8.74
N ARG A 61 -7.95 -11.06 -9.94
CA ARG A 61 -9.34 -10.63 -10.10
C ARG A 61 -10.35 -11.66 -9.57
N LYS A 62 -10.13 -12.96 -9.81
CA LYS A 62 -11.06 -14.00 -9.35
C LYS A 62 -11.27 -14.00 -7.83
N PRO A 63 -10.23 -14.08 -6.99
CA PRO A 63 -10.40 -14.02 -5.54
C PRO A 63 -11.05 -12.71 -5.05
N ILE A 64 -10.76 -11.58 -5.70
CA ILE A 64 -11.41 -10.31 -5.39
C ILE A 64 -12.92 -10.41 -5.62
N HIS A 65 -13.35 -10.93 -6.79
CA HIS A 65 -14.78 -11.14 -7.07
C HIS A 65 -15.42 -12.16 -6.13
N GLU A 66 -14.70 -13.21 -5.75
CA GLU A 66 -15.18 -14.22 -4.79
C GLU A 66 -15.51 -13.58 -3.42
N VAL A 67 -14.62 -12.72 -2.92
CA VAL A 67 -14.77 -12.11 -1.58
C VAL A 67 -15.72 -10.91 -1.61
N PHE A 68 -15.62 -10.03 -2.62
CA PHE A 68 -16.36 -8.77 -2.67
C PHE A 68 -17.64 -8.83 -3.52
N GLY A 69 -17.88 -9.94 -4.22
CA GLY A 69 -19.00 -10.13 -5.12
C GLY A 69 -18.71 -9.66 -6.55
N GLU A 70 -19.48 -10.19 -7.50
CA GLU A 70 -19.25 -10.00 -8.94
C GLU A 70 -19.24 -8.52 -9.37
N ASN A 71 -20.11 -7.70 -8.78
CA ASN A 71 -20.28 -6.31 -9.18
C ASN A 71 -19.30 -5.35 -8.47
N LEU A 72 -18.53 -5.80 -7.48
CA LEU A 72 -17.56 -5.00 -6.69
C LEU A 72 -18.14 -3.69 -6.12
N SER A 73 -19.46 -3.60 -5.93
CA SER A 73 -20.16 -2.36 -5.55
C SER A 73 -20.84 -2.43 -4.18
N GLY A 74 -20.59 -3.51 -3.42
CA GLY A 74 -21.28 -3.73 -2.13
C GLY A 74 -20.81 -2.79 -1.00
N LEU A 75 -19.65 -2.15 -1.13
CA LEU A 75 -19.06 -1.29 -0.11
C LEU A 75 -18.81 0.11 -0.68
N LYS A 76 -19.40 1.13 -0.03
CA LYS A 76 -19.35 2.53 -0.51
C LYS A 76 -17.98 3.19 -0.42
N ASN A 77 -17.08 2.61 0.34
CA ASN A 77 -15.73 3.12 0.62
C ASN A 77 -14.62 2.19 0.10
N MET A 78 -14.96 1.17 -0.67
CA MET A 78 -14.01 0.30 -1.38
C MET A 78 -14.07 0.56 -2.88
N PHE A 79 -12.93 0.91 -3.46
CA PHE A 79 -12.81 1.30 -4.87
C PHE A 79 -11.83 0.39 -5.59
N PHE A 80 -12.36 -0.49 -6.42
CA PHE A 80 -11.57 -1.27 -7.35
C PHE A 80 -11.44 -0.49 -8.66
N ILE A 81 -10.22 -0.16 -9.03
CA ILE A 81 -9.95 0.63 -10.24
C ILE A 81 -9.02 -0.13 -11.18
N GLU A 82 -8.98 0.27 -12.44
CA GLU A 82 -8.01 -0.27 -13.39
C GLU A 82 -6.59 0.17 -13.01
N PRO A 83 -5.55 -0.59 -13.44
CA PRO A 83 -4.17 -0.22 -13.24
C PRO A 83 -3.89 1.21 -13.71
N LEU A 84 -3.10 1.94 -12.92
CA LEU A 84 -2.76 3.32 -13.20
C LEU A 84 -1.39 3.42 -13.86
N GLU A 85 -1.24 4.44 -14.70
CA GLU A 85 0.08 4.90 -15.15
C GLU A 85 0.90 5.41 -13.96
N TYR A 86 2.23 5.31 -14.05
CA TYR A 86 3.15 5.56 -12.94
C TYR A 86 2.89 6.90 -12.21
N LEU A 87 2.80 8.01 -12.95
CA LEU A 87 2.58 9.32 -12.34
C LEU A 87 1.25 9.42 -11.58
N SER A 88 0.19 8.85 -12.14
CA SER A 88 -1.12 8.79 -11.48
C SER A 88 -1.09 7.90 -10.24
N PHE A 89 -0.33 6.82 -10.28
CA PHE A 89 -0.13 5.93 -9.13
C PHE A 89 0.65 6.61 -8.01
N VAL A 90 1.76 7.29 -8.33
CA VAL A 90 2.57 8.06 -7.36
C VAL A 90 1.73 9.17 -6.73
N TYR A 91 0.92 9.88 -7.52
CA TYR A 91 0.01 10.88 -6.98
C TYR A 91 -0.99 10.29 -5.99
N LEU A 92 -1.59 9.14 -6.32
CA LEU A 92 -2.51 8.45 -5.41
C LEU A 92 -1.78 7.98 -4.13
N MET A 93 -0.55 7.49 -4.26
CA MET A 93 0.30 7.10 -3.14
C MET A 93 0.66 8.31 -2.25
N GLU A 94 0.97 9.46 -2.84
CA GLU A 94 1.17 10.72 -2.11
C GLU A 94 -0.07 11.13 -1.30
N LYS A 95 -1.27 10.93 -1.85
CA LYS A 95 -2.55 11.25 -1.17
C LYS A 95 -2.96 10.19 -0.15
N SER A 96 -2.37 9.00 -0.17
CA SER A 96 -2.70 7.95 0.79
C SER A 96 -2.19 8.27 2.20
N SER A 97 -2.86 7.71 3.20
CA SER A 97 -2.41 7.73 4.59
C SER A 97 -1.59 6.48 4.93
N ILE A 98 -1.99 5.33 4.40
CA ILE A 98 -1.36 4.03 4.63
C ILE A 98 -1.26 3.33 3.29
N VAL A 99 -0.17 2.60 3.08
CA VAL A 99 0.02 1.73 1.91
C VAL A 99 0.08 0.27 2.36
N LEU A 100 -0.81 -0.56 1.83
CA LEU A 100 -0.86 -2.00 2.04
C LEU A 100 -0.45 -2.68 0.74
N THR A 101 0.71 -3.33 0.70
CA THR A 101 1.31 -3.78 -0.58
C THR A 101 2.05 -5.11 -0.47
N ASP A 102 2.19 -5.83 -1.60
CA ASP A 102 3.14 -6.93 -1.75
C ASP A 102 4.31 -6.59 -2.69
N SER A 103 4.40 -5.34 -3.16
CA SER A 103 5.42 -4.88 -4.10
C SER A 103 6.73 -4.47 -3.42
N GLY A 104 7.89 -4.91 -3.96
CA GLY A 104 9.21 -4.49 -3.51
C GLY A 104 9.48 -3.02 -3.78
N GLY A 105 9.16 -2.50 -4.97
CA GLY A 105 9.39 -1.10 -5.32
C GLY A 105 8.63 -0.11 -4.44
N ILE A 106 7.39 -0.44 -4.08
CA ILE A 106 6.59 0.42 -3.20
C ILE A 106 7.19 0.51 -1.79
N GLN A 107 7.89 -0.52 -1.32
CA GLN A 107 8.63 -0.49 -0.05
C GLN A 107 9.77 0.55 -0.05
N GLU A 108 10.25 0.95 -1.23
CA GLU A 108 11.27 2.00 -1.38
C GLU A 108 10.63 3.37 -1.60
N GLU A 109 9.59 3.45 -2.43
CA GLU A 109 8.98 4.70 -2.87
C GLU A 109 8.06 5.34 -1.83
N ALA A 110 7.17 4.56 -1.21
CA ALA A 110 6.17 5.07 -0.27
C ALA A 110 6.79 5.67 1.01
N PRO A 111 7.83 5.09 1.62
CA PRO A 111 8.54 5.72 2.74
C PRO A 111 9.14 7.08 2.39
N GLY A 112 9.61 7.25 1.15
CA GLY A 112 10.11 8.54 0.64
C GLY A 112 9.05 9.65 0.63
N LEU A 113 7.77 9.27 0.60
CA LEU A 113 6.61 10.16 0.72
C LEU A 113 6.09 10.26 2.16
N GLY A 114 6.79 9.69 3.14
CA GLY A 114 6.36 9.68 4.55
C GLY A 114 5.13 8.80 4.80
N LYS A 115 4.93 7.73 4.01
CA LYS A 115 3.78 6.84 4.15
C LYS A 115 4.17 5.57 4.90
N PRO A 116 3.47 5.20 6.00
CA PRO A 116 3.58 3.88 6.61
C PRO A 116 3.23 2.79 5.59
N VAL A 117 4.07 1.75 5.52
CA VAL A 117 3.91 0.65 4.58
C VAL A 117 3.73 -0.67 5.33
N LEU A 118 2.63 -1.35 5.08
CA LEU A 118 2.38 -2.71 5.55
C LEU A 118 2.56 -3.66 4.36
N VAL A 119 3.47 -4.61 4.53
CA VAL A 119 3.89 -5.51 3.46
C VAL A 119 3.22 -6.86 3.63
N MET A 120 2.36 -7.23 2.68
CA MET A 120 1.62 -8.50 2.64
C MET A 120 2.51 -9.64 2.09
N ARG A 121 3.64 -9.85 2.76
CA ARG A 121 4.60 -10.92 2.48
C ARG A 121 5.19 -11.43 3.79
N ASP A 122 5.63 -12.69 3.80
CA ASP A 122 6.30 -13.28 4.96
C ASP A 122 7.76 -12.84 5.05
N THR A 123 8.37 -12.53 3.90
CA THR A 123 9.75 -12.06 3.77
C THR A 123 9.83 -10.85 2.85
N THR A 124 10.92 -10.10 2.95
CA THR A 124 11.22 -9.00 2.02
C THR A 124 12.68 -9.01 1.59
N GLU A 125 12.92 -8.57 0.37
CA GLU A 125 14.27 -8.28 -0.15
C GLU A 125 14.76 -6.89 0.28
N ARG A 126 14.07 -6.24 1.19
CA ARG A 126 14.33 -4.87 1.67
C ARG A 126 14.48 -4.83 3.20
N PRO A 127 15.48 -5.54 3.77
CA PRO A 127 15.66 -5.60 5.22
C PRO A 127 15.93 -4.22 5.83
N GLU A 128 16.56 -3.32 5.08
CA GLU A 128 16.89 -1.96 5.54
C GLU A 128 15.61 -1.16 5.89
N ALA A 129 14.53 -1.37 5.17
CA ALA A 129 13.26 -0.70 5.45
C ALA A 129 12.59 -1.22 6.73
N LEU A 130 12.76 -2.52 7.05
CA LEU A 130 12.33 -3.10 8.33
C LEU A 130 13.12 -2.52 9.49
N ASP A 131 14.45 -2.49 9.36
CA ASP A 131 15.37 -1.99 10.39
C ASP A 131 15.15 -0.48 10.64
N ALA A 132 14.88 0.28 9.58
CA ALA A 132 14.52 1.70 9.68
C ALA A 132 13.13 1.94 10.27
N GLY A 133 12.27 0.92 10.31
CA GLY A 133 10.89 1.02 10.79
C GLY A 133 9.92 1.75 9.85
N THR A 134 10.28 1.90 8.57
CA THR A 134 9.43 2.51 7.54
C THR A 134 8.40 1.53 6.99
N VAL A 135 8.67 0.23 7.06
CA VAL A 135 7.79 -0.84 6.64
C VAL A 135 7.63 -1.89 7.75
N LYS A 136 6.52 -2.65 7.69
CA LYS A 136 6.24 -3.77 8.59
C LYS A 136 5.67 -4.94 7.81
N LEU A 137 6.19 -6.16 8.03
CA LEU A 137 5.66 -7.36 7.41
C LEU A 137 4.39 -7.82 8.12
N VAL A 138 3.32 -8.00 7.35
CA VAL A 138 2.04 -8.52 7.84
C VAL A 138 1.70 -9.89 7.25
N GLY A 139 2.45 -10.36 6.25
CA GLY A 139 2.17 -11.62 5.57
C GLY A 139 0.80 -11.62 4.90
N THR A 140 0.25 -12.82 4.73
CA THR A 140 -1.12 -13.04 4.28
C THR A 140 -2.04 -13.43 5.46
N ASP A 141 -1.60 -13.18 6.68
CA ASP A 141 -2.35 -13.49 7.89
C ASP A 141 -3.46 -12.45 8.13
N TYR A 142 -4.70 -12.92 8.15
CA TYR A 142 -5.88 -12.08 8.34
C TYR A 142 -5.79 -11.22 9.60
N ASN A 143 -5.48 -11.84 10.76
CA ASN A 143 -5.46 -11.11 12.03
C ASN A 143 -4.36 -10.06 12.06
N LYS A 144 -3.19 -10.39 11.53
CA LYS A 144 -2.05 -9.49 11.48
C LYS A 144 -2.33 -8.29 10.59
N ILE A 145 -2.93 -8.50 9.41
CA ILE A 145 -3.35 -7.41 8.50
C ILE A 145 -4.36 -6.49 9.21
N VAL A 146 -5.42 -7.06 9.78
CA VAL A 146 -6.47 -6.28 10.46
C VAL A 146 -5.90 -5.49 11.65
N ASN A 147 -5.09 -6.13 12.49
CA ASN A 147 -4.53 -5.50 13.68
C ASN A 147 -3.55 -4.37 13.34
N GLU A 148 -2.65 -4.58 12.37
CA GLU A 148 -1.64 -3.59 12.02
C GLU A 148 -2.23 -2.39 11.28
N VAL A 149 -3.18 -2.62 10.35
CA VAL A 149 -3.91 -1.51 9.72
C VAL A 149 -4.71 -0.74 10.77
N SER A 150 -5.41 -1.43 11.67
CA SER A 150 -6.15 -0.78 12.76
C SER A 150 -5.24 0.03 13.68
N SER A 151 -4.09 -0.51 14.03
CA SER A 151 -3.10 0.21 14.87
C SER A 151 -2.67 1.52 14.22
N LEU A 152 -2.41 1.55 12.92
CA LEU A 152 -2.03 2.77 12.21
C LEU A 152 -3.19 3.78 12.05
N ILE A 153 -4.43 3.31 12.08
CA ILE A 153 -5.62 4.18 12.00
C ILE A 153 -5.95 4.77 13.37
N ASP A 154 -5.95 3.94 14.41
CA ASP A 154 -6.48 4.24 15.73
C ASP A 154 -5.42 4.85 16.68
N ASP A 155 -4.12 4.54 16.47
CA ASP A 155 -3.01 5.04 17.28
C ASP A 155 -2.13 6.02 16.49
N LYS A 156 -2.29 7.31 16.82
CA LYS A 156 -1.50 8.39 16.22
C LYS A 156 0.00 8.22 16.46
N ALA A 157 0.42 7.72 17.62
CA ALA A 157 1.83 7.55 17.94
C ALA A 157 2.46 6.42 17.08
N ALA A 158 1.74 5.31 16.89
CA ALA A 158 2.15 4.24 15.99
C ALA A 158 2.27 4.74 14.54
N TYR A 159 1.30 5.51 14.07
CA TYR A 159 1.34 6.13 12.75
C TYR A 159 2.54 7.06 12.59
N GLU A 160 2.74 8.00 13.51
CA GLU A 160 3.83 8.98 13.46
C GLU A 160 5.20 8.33 13.54
N LYS A 161 5.35 7.25 14.31
CA LYS A 161 6.60 6.49 14.40
C LYS A 161 7.03 5.95 13.03
N MET A 162 6.10 5.40 12.24
CA MET A 162 6.41 4.88 10.91
C MET A 162 6.54 5.98 9.86
N SER A 163 5.62 6.95 9.84
CA SER A 163 5.59 8.00 8.83
C SER A 163 6.76 8.98 8.91
N LYS A 164 7.35 9.13 10.10
CA LYS A 164 8.52 9.99 10.36
C LYS A 164 9.85 9.22 10.40
N ALA A 165 9.82 7.90 10.24
CA ALA A 165 11.04 7.10 10.18
C ALA A 165 11.89 7.51 8.97
N VAL A 166 13.21 7.46 9.14
CA VAL A 166 14.15 7.88 8.09
C VAL A 166 14.14 6.86 6.96
N ASN A 167 13.88 7.33 5.74
CA ASN A 167 13.94 6.48 4.56
C ASN A 167 15.38 6.00 4.30
N PRO A 168 15.66 4.68 4.33
CA PRO A 168 17.02 4.17 4.17
C PRO A 168 17.53 4.20 2.73
N TYR A 169 16.65 4.45 1.74
CA TYR A 169 16.98 4.35 0.31
C TYR A 169 17.55 5.64 -0.28
N GLY A 170 17.82 6.64 0.53
CA GLY A 170 18.55 7.83 0.14
C GLY A 170 17.77 9.12 0.16
N ASP A 171 18.49 10.18 -0.19
CA ASP A 171 18.03 11.57 -0.14
C ASP A 171 17.84 12.21 -1.53
N GLY A 172 17.88 11.41 -2.60
CA GLY A 172 17.75 11.87 -3.99
C GLY A 172 19.04 12.46 -4.58
N LEU A 173 20.16 12.51 -3.84
CA LEU A 173 21.42 13.14 -4.29
C LEU A 173 22.45 12.14 -4.83
N ALA A 174 22.10 10.87 -5.01
CA ALA A 174 23.02 9.82 -5.44
C ALA A 174 23.67 10.12 -6.79
N CYS A 175 22.91 10.59 -7.78
CA CYS A 175 23.43 10.90 -9.11
C CYS A 175 24.53 11.96 -9.05
N GLY A 176 24.36 13.03 -8.27
CA GLY A 176 25.37 14.06 -8.09
C GLY A 176 26.63 13.52 -7.42
N ARG A 177 26.49 12.68 -6.41
CA ARG A 177 27.64 12.03 -5.75
C ARG A 177 28.40 11.11 -6.70
N ILE A 178 27.70 10.31 -7.52
CA ILE A 178 28.28 9.42 -8.51
C ILE A 178 29.07 10.23 -9.55
N VAL A 179 28.45 11.26 -10.12
CA VAL A 179 29.10 12.15 -11.11
C VAL A 179 30.35 12.78 -10.50
N ASN A 180 30.28 13.34 -9.30
CA ASN A 180 31.42 13.94 -8.64
C ASN A 180 32.55 12.92 -8.39
N ALA A 181 32.23 11.71 -7.95
CA ALA A 181 33.22 10.65 -7.73
C ALA A 181 33.90 10.22 -9.04
N LEU A 182 33.18 10.22 -10.16
CA LEU A 182 33.74 9.88 -11.48
C LEU A 182 34.59 11.00 -12.07
N LEU A 183 34.19 12.26 -11.89
CA LEU A 183 34.90 13.40 -12.47
C LEU A 183 36.13 13.82 -11.69
N TYR A 184 36.05 13.75 -10.37
CA TYR A 184 37.08 14.31 -9.49
C TYR A 184 37.98 13.27 -8.81
N ARG A 185 37.79 11.95 -9.07
CA ARG A 185 38.63 10.83 -8.59
C ARG A 185 39.50 11.22 -7.38
N ILE A 186 38.87 11.42 -6.25
CA ILE A 186 39.58 11.58 -4.98
C ILE A 186 39.36 10.32 -4.16
#